data_a9a663f3db3eeb0dac3dd0be1680beb1
#
_entry.id   a9a663f3db3eeb0dac3dd0be1680beb1
#
_cell.length_a   1.000
_cell.length_b   1.000
_cell.length_c   1.000
_cell.angle_alpha   90.00
_cell.angle_beta   90.00
_cell.angle_gamma   90.00
#
_symmetry.space_group_name_H-M   'P 1'
#
loop_
_entity.id
_entity.type
_entity.pdbx_description
1 polymer ?
#
loop_
_entity_poly.entity_id
_entity_poly.type
_entity_poly.pdbx_seq_one_letter_code
_entity_poly.pdbx_strand_id
1 'polypeptide(L)'
;MPWIDVIKEDSAQGELKEVYKKLREQRAGEKINQARNNSASGPPITPPTLHSLNPKAMWHTAELMWEIMRGESGLTTAQREMIATVTSSTLNCRF
;
A
#
# COMPACT_ATOMS: atom_id res chain seq x y z
N MET A 1 -1.28 -15.92 -2.15
CA MET A 1 -2.52 -15.99 -1.38
C MET A 1 -2.22 -15.65 0.07
N PRO A 2 -2.82 -14.63 0.68
CA PRO A 2 -2.58 -14.36 2.10
C PRO A 2 -3.25 -15.43 2.97
N TRP A 3 -2.65 -15.66 4.13
CA TRP A 3 -3.14 -16.64 5.11
C TRP A 3 -4.27 -16.08 5.97
N ILE A 4 -4.57 -14.79 5.84
CA ILE A 4 -5.64 -14.10 6.57
C ILE A 4 -6.69 -13.61 5.59
N ASP A 5 -7.90 -13.43 6.08
CA ASP A 5 -8.97 -12.85 5.28
C ASP A 5 -8.67 -11.39 4.95
N VAL A 6 -8.98 -10.99 3.72
CA VAL A 6 -8.84 -9.61 3.25
C VAL A 6 -10.13 -9.19 2.55
N ILE A 7 -10.41 -7.89 2.57
CA ILE A 7 -11.51 -7.28 1.81
C ILE A 7 -10.87 -6.41 0.75
N LYS A 8 -11.04 -6.80 -0.52
CA LYS A 8 -10.51 -6.02 -1.64
C LYS A 8 -11.35 -4.77 -1.88
N GLU A 9 -10.79 -3.83 -2.62
CA GLU A 9 -11.40 -2.54 -2.89
C GLU A 9 -12.80 -2.64 -3.52
N ASP A 10 -12.99 -3.58 -4.44
CA ASP A 10 -14.28 -3.77 -5.13
C ASP A 10 -15.39 -4.28 -4.20
N SER A 11 -15.03 -4.90 -3.08
CA SER A 11 -15.97 -5.41 -2.08
C SER A 11 -16.05 -4.51 -0.85
N ALA A 12 -15.30 -3.41 -0.80
CA ALA A 12 -15.24 -2.53 0.35
C ALA A 12 -16.51 -1.71 0.52
N GLN A 13 -16.94 -1.54 1.76
CA GLN A 13 -18.12 -0.75 2.13
C GLN A 13 -17.81 0.11 3.36
N GLY A 14 -18.57 1.20 3.53
CA GLY A 14 -18.47 2.06 4.72
C GLY A 14 -17.08 2.69 4.88
N GLU A 15 -16.55 2.64 6.09
CA GLU A 15 -15.26 3.23 6.44
C GLU A 15 -14.11 2.67 5.58
N LEU A 16 -14.13 1.37 5.30
CA LEU A 16 -13.10 0.73 4.47
C LEU A 16 -13.08 1.31 3.05
N LYS A 17 -14.24 1.55 2.47
CA LYS A 17 -14.36 2.18 1.15
C LYS A 17 -13.72 3.57 1.14
N GLU A 18 -13.95 4.36 2.19
CA GLU A 18 -13.35 5.68 2.35
C GLU A 18 -11.83 5.60 2.49
N VAL A 19 -11.33 4.61 3.22
CA VAL A 19 -9.88 4.40 3.36
C VAL A 19 -9.24 4.05 2.02
N TYR A 20 -9.82 3.14 1.26
CA TYR A 20 -9.32 2.81 -0.08
C TYR A 20 -9.30 4.04 -1.00
N LYS A 21 -10.33 4.87 -0.92
CA LYS A 21 -10.37 6.12 -1.69
C LYS A 21 -9.24 7.06 -1.28
N LYS A 22 -8.99 7.23 0.01
CA LYS A 22 -7.88 8.05 0.51
C LYS A 22 -6.52 7.52 0.06
N LEU A 23 -6.34 6.21 0.08
CA LEU A 23 -5.10 5.58 -0.40
C LEU A 23 -4.87 5.84 -1.88
N ARG A 24 -5.93 5.80 -2.67
CA ARG A 24 -5.88 6.08 -4.09
C ARG A 24 -5.49 7.54 -4.35
N GLU A 25 -6.08 8.47 -3.61
CA GLU A 25 -5.76 9.90 -3.70
C GLU A 25 -4.30 10.17 -3.30
N GLN A 26 -3.82 9.53 -2.24
CA GLN A 26 -2.45 9.65 -1.77
C GLN A 26 -1.44 9.23 -2.84
N ARG A 27 -1.78 8.25 -3.67
CA ARG A 27 -0.92 7.69 -4.71
C ARG A 27 -1.20 8.24 -6.11
N ALA A 28 -2.10 9.20 -6.24
CA ALA A 28 -2.55 9.69 -7.56
C ALA A 28 -1.43 10.22 -8.45
N GLY A 29 -0.31 10.68 -7.87
CA GLY A 29 0.86 11.14 -8.61
C GLY A 29 1.85 10.06 -9.04
N GLU A 30 1.65 8.82 -8.65
CA GLU A 30 2.60 7.73 -8.91
C GLU A 30 2.17 6.86 -10.11
N LYS A 31 2.84 7.07 -11.25
CA LYS A 31 2.53 6.37 -12.50
C LYS A 31 2.72 4.86 -12.45
N ILE A 32 3.60 4.38 -11.57
CA ILE A 32 3.93 2.95 -11.45
C ILE A 32 2.73 2.14 -10.97
N ASN A 33 1.83 2.75 -10.24
CA ASN A 33 0.68 2.03 -9.67
C ASN A 33 -0.45 1.78 -10.67
N GLN A 34 -0.47 2.48 -11.81
CA GLN A 34 -1.51 2.29 -12.82
C GLN A 34 -1.43 0.94 -13.51
N ALA A 35 -0.22 0.46 -13.78
CA ALA A 35 -0.03 -0.83 -14.43
C ALA A 35 -0.46 -2.01 -13.55
N ARG A 36 -0.36 -1.86 -12.22
CA ARG A 36 -0.75 -2.90 -11.26
C ARG A 36 -2.25 -2.96 -11.03
N ASN A 37 -2.96 -1.86 -11.27
CA ASN A 37 -4.40 -1.77 -11.04
C ASN A 37 -5.23 -2.29 -12.22
N ASN A 38 -4.60 -2.62 -13.33
CA ASN A 38 -5.27 -3.07 -14.54
C ASN A 38 -5.27 -4.59 -14.73
N SER A 39 -5.15 -5.35 -13.64
CA SER A 39 -5.20 -6.80 -13.77
C SER A 39 -6.65 -7.26 -14.04
N ALA A 40 -6.80 -8.20 -14.97
CA ALA A 40 -8.10 -8.76 -15.33
C ALA A 40 -8.79 -9.50 -14.20
N SER A 41 -8.08 -9.79 -13.10
CA SER A 41 -8.59 -10.51 -11.93
C SER A 41 -9.11 -9.58 -10.82
N GLY A 42 -9.27 -8.28 -11.11
CA GLY A 42 -9.73 -7.30 -10.14
C GLY A 42 -8.60 -6.62 -9.37
N PRO A 43 -8.93 -5.81 -8.35
CA PRO A 43 -7.93 -5.07 -7.58
C PRO A 43 -6.88 -6.00 -6.94
N PRO A 44 -5.59 -5.64 -6.98
CA PRO A 44 -4.54 -6.47 -6.43
C PRO A 44 -4.59 -6.51 -4.91
N ILE A 45 -4.09 -7.59 -4.33
CA ILE A 45 -3.81 -7.65 -2.90
C ILE A 45 -2.46 -6.99 -2.68
N THR A 46 -2.45 -5.89 -1.96
CA THR A 46 -1.26 -5.11 -1.64
C THR A 46 -0.99 -5.18 -0.13
N PRO A 47 0.18 -4.75 0.35
CA PRO A 47 0.41 -4.71 1.80
C PRO A 47 -0.69 -4.00 2.60
N PRO A 48 -1.21 -2.83 2.20
CA PRO A 48 -2.35 -2.24 2.89
C PRO A 48 -3.59 -3.13 2.95
N THR A 49 -3.85 -3.92 1.92
CA THR A 49 -5.02 -4.82 1.87
C THR A 49 -5.01 -5.84 3.02
N LEU A 50 -3.83 -6.21 3.52
CA LEU A 50 -3.70 -7.13 4.65
C LEU A 50 -4.32 -6.57 5.94
N HIS A 51 -4.52 -5.27 6.02
CA HIS A 51 -5.14 -4.61 7.16
C HIS A 51 -6.62 -4.27 6.93
N SER A 52 -7.23 -4.82 5.87
CA SER A 52 -8.57 -4.41 5.42
C SER A 52 -9.69 -4.73 6.41
N LEU A 53 -9.49 -5.68 7.31
CA LEU A 53 -10.46 -5.97 8.37
C LEU A 53 -10.51 -4.89 9.45
N ASN A 54 -9.49 -4.02 9.51
CA ASN A 54 -9.44 -2.88 10.42
C ASN A 54 -9.09 -1.63 9.62
N PRO A 55 -10.10 -0.88 9.11
CA PRO A 55 -9.86 0.27 8.25
C PRO A 55 -8.98 1.35 8.88
N LYS A 56 -9.10 1.59 10.17
CA LYS A 56 -8.26 2.58 10.87
C LYS A 56 -6.80 2.16 10.88
N ALA A 57 -6.52 0.90 11.22
CA ALA A 57 -5.15 0.37 11.18
C ALA A 57 -4.58 0.44 9.78
N MET A 58 -5.37 0.11 8.77
CA MET A 58 -4.98 0.19 7.37
C MET A 58 -4.57 1.61 6.99
N TRP A 59 -5.36 2.60 7.37
CA TRP A 59 -5.07 4.00 7.08
C TRP A 59 -3.82 4.48 7.81
N HIS A 60 -3.69 4.20 9.10
CA HIS A 60 -2.52 4.62 9.88
C HIS A 60 -1.23 3.95 9.41
N THR A 61 -1.29 2.69 9.00
CA THR A 61 -0.14 2.00 8.43
C THR A 61 0.29 2.65 7.12
N ALA A 62 -0.67 3.00 6.28
CA ALA A 62 -0.39 3.69 5.01
C ALA A 62 0.20 5.08 5.23
N GLU A 63 -0.31 5.82 6.19
CA GLU A 63 0.24 7.14 6.55
C GLU A 63 1.67 7.03 7.06
N LEU A 64 1.95 6.06 7.92
CA LEU A 64 3.30 5.82 8.43
C LEU A 64 4.26 5.50 7.29
N MET A 65 3.87 4.58 6.42
CA MET A 65 4.69 4.20 5.26
C MET A 65 4.97 5.42 4.37
N TRP A 66 3.96 6.22 4.11
CA TRP A 66 4.09 7.42 3.30
C TRP A 66 5.05 8.42 3.93
N GLU A 67 4.94 8.65 5.24
CA GLU A 67 5.83 9.55 5.96
C GLU A 67 7.28 9.07 5.90
N ILE A 68 7.52 7.77 6.09
CA ILE A 68 8.85 7.20 6.02
C ILE A 68 9.44 7.33 4.61
N MET A 69 8.65 7.04 3.59
CA MET A 69 9.13 6.97 2.21
C MET A 69 9.14 8.33 1.49
N ARG A 70 8.24 9.24 1.86
CA ARG A 70 8.03 10.50 1.13
C ARG A 70 8.04 11.74 2.01
N GLY A 71 8.01 11.61 3.34
CA GLY A 71 8.05 12.75 4.26
C GLY A 71 9.42 13.42 4.30
N GLU A 72 9.49 14.56 4.95
CA GLU A 72 10.76 15.26 5.13
C GLU A 72 11.66 14.48 6.10
N SER A 73 12.90 14.24 5.70
CA SER A 73 13.90 13.60 6.56
C SER A 73 15.30 13.92 6.05
N GLY A 74 16.31 13.52 6.82
CA GLY A 74 17.70 13.65 6.42
C GLY A 74 18.14 12.66 5.34
N LEU A 75 17.25 11.74 4.91
CA LEU A 75 17.54 10.76 3.87
C LEU A 75 16.99 11.22 2.52
N THR A 76 17.76 10.98 1.46
CA THR A 76 17.29 11.24 0.11
C THR A 76 16.28 10.18 -0.33
N THR A 77 15.50 10.47 -1.36
CA THR A 77 14.58 9.48 -1.95
C THR A 77 15.31 8.21 -2.36
N ALA A 78 16.48 8.36 -3.00
CA ALA A 78 17.29 7.20 -3.43
C ALA A 78 17.72 6.34 -2.24
N GLN A 79 18.14 6.96 -1.13
CA GLN A 79 18.53 6.24 0.07
C GLN A 79 17.35 5.47 0.68
N ARG A 80 16.18 6.06 0.73
CA ARG A 80 14.96 5.40 1.22
C ARG A 80 14.58 4.20 0.37
N GLU A 81 14.64 4.34 -0.96
CA GLU A 81 14.36 3.25 -1.88
C GLU A 81 15.38 2.12 -1.77
N MET A 82 16.66 2.44 -1.53
CA MET A 82 17.69 1.43 -1.30
C MET A 82 17.41 0.64 -0.02
N ILE A 83 17.04 1.30 1.06
CA ILE A 83 16.68 0.65 2.32
C ILE A 83 15.49 -0.28 2.11
N ALA A 84 14.45 0.19 1.43
CA ALA A 84 13.27 -0.60 1.12
C ALA A 84 13.60 -1.82 0.27
N THR A 85 14.46 -1.65 -0.73
CA THR A 85 14.88 -2.73 -1.63
C THR A 85 15.67 -3.81 -0.89
N VAL A 86 16.61 -3.42 -0.05
CA VAL A 86 17.40 -4.36 0.75
C VAL A 86 16.51 -5.11 1.72
N THR A 87 15.59 -4.40 2.39
CA THR A 87 14.64 -5.01 3.32
C THR A 87 13.77 -6.04 2.61
N SER A 88 13.20 -5.68 1.48
CA SER A 88 12.33 -6.57 0.71
C SER A 88 13.09 -7.79 0.18
N SER A 89 14.30 -7.59 -0.32
CA SER A 89 15.14 -8.69 -0.81
C SER A 89 15.50 -9.66 0.31
N THR A 90 15.85 -9.14 1.49
CA THR A 90 16.22 -9.96 2.65
C THR A 90 15.03 -10.79 3.14
N LEU A 91 13.83 -10.21 3.09
CA LEU A 91 12.59 -10.90 3.47
C LEU A 91 12.01 -11.77 2.36
N ASN A 92 12.66 -11.80 1.20
CA ASN A 92 12.15 -12.52 0.02
C ASN A 92 10.73 -12.06 -0.36
N CYS A 93 10.46 -10.77 -0.24
CA CYS A 93 9.16 -10.18 -0.52
C CYS A 93 8.96 -9.99 -2.02
N ARG A 94 7.87 -10.50 -2.55
CA ARG A 94 7.54 -10.36 -3.98
C ARG A 94 6.89 -9.04 -4.34
N PHE A 95 6.38 -8.34 -3.34
CA PHE A 95 5.72 -7.06 -3.54
C PHE A 95 6.70 -5.90 -3.44
#